data_184299f5401b235b6b5d22e731c77ac9
#
_entry.id   184299f5401b235b6b5d22e731c77ac9
#
_cell.length_a   1.000
_cell.length_b   1.000
_cell.length_c   1.000
_cell.angle_alpha   90.00
_cell.angle_beta   90.00
_cell.angle_gamma   90.00
#
_symmetry.space_group_name_H-M   'P 1'
#
loop_
_entity.id
_entity.type
_entity.pdbx_description
1 polymer ?
#
loop_
_entity_poly.entity_id
_entity_poly.type
_entity_poly.pdbx_seq_one_letter_code
_entity_poly.pdbx_strand_id
1 'polypeptide(L)'
;MKYREGIIDDVEQLKCLALLSYGQFQNTLTEENWNKLRAHITNENLFPHLLKSSKGFVCEHENEIVGMAFLVPKGNPTEIFQEDWSYIRMVGVHPNFGGHGIGKQLTQMCIDFAKSSEEKIIALHTSEYMNAARHIYESLGFKQVRELEPRYGKRYWIYKLEL
;
A
#
# COMPACT_ATOMS: atom_id res chain seq x y z
N MET A 1 -17.26 -7.35 -7.66
CA MET A 1 -16.20 -6.95 -6.71
C MET A 1 -16.76 -6.86 -5.31
N LYS A 2 -16.14 -7.53 -4.37
CA LYS A 2 -16.54 -7.51 -2.97
C LYS A 2 -15.39 -6.95 -2.13
N TYR A 3 -15.69 -5.89 -1.36
CA TYR A 3 -14.70 -5.26 -0.47
C TYR A 3 -14.98 -5.68 0.97
N ARG A 4 -13.94 -6.06 1.70
CA ARG A 4 -14.04 -6.48 3.10
C ARG A 4 -12.74 -6.28 3.85
N GLU A 5 -12.76 -6.49 5.15
CA GLU A 5 -11.54 -6.54 5.94
C GLU A 5 -10.72 -7.79 5.58
N GLY A 6 -9.40 -7.64 5.65
CA GLY A 6 -8.48 -8.77 5.53
C GLY A 6 -8.43 -9.58 6.83
N ILE A 7 -8.29 -10.88 6.70
CA ILE A 7 -8.19 -11.81 7.82
C ILE A 7 -6.94 -12.68 7.69
N ILE A 8 -6.57 -13.38 8.76
CA ILE A 8 -5.34 -14.19 8.78
C ILE A 8 -5.35 -15.29 7.70
N ASP A 9 -6.51 -15.80 7.34
CA ASP A 9 -6.63 -16.81 6.28
C ASP A 9 -6.30 -16.28 4.90
N ASP A 10 -6.17 -14.94 4.74
CA ASP A 10 -5.85 -14.31 3.46
C ASP A 10 -4.34 -14.28 3.16
N VAL A 11 -3.48 -14.64 4.10
CA VAL A 11 -2.02 -14.48 4.00
C VAL A 11 -1.45 -15.02 2.69
N GLU A 12 -1.80 -16.23 2.29
CA GLU A 12 -1.24 -16.83 1.08
C GLU A 12 -1.68 -16.10 -0.18
N GLN A 13 -2.95 -15.70 -0.26
CA GLN A 13 -3.43 -14.92 -1.39
C GLN A 13 -2.81 -13.51 -1.42
N LEU A 14 -2.59 -12.88 -0.27
CA LEU A 14 -1.94 -11.57 -0.19
C LEU A 14 -0.47 -11.64 -0.67
N LYS A 15 0.24 -12.69 -0.31
CA LYS A 15 1.61 -12.92 -0.79
C LYS A 15 1.64 -13.07 -2.32
N CYS A 16 0.73 -13.84 -2.88
CA CYS A 16 0.62 -14.00 -4.33
C CYS A 16 0.27 -12.68 -5.02
N LEU A 17 -0.68 -11.94 -4.46
CA LEU A 17 -1.08 -10.64 -5.01
C LEU A 17 0.08 -9.64 -4.97
N ALA A 18 0.87 -9.61 -3.90
CA ALA A 18 2.03 -8.73 -3.80
C ALA A 18 3.02 -8.99 -4.94
N LEU A 19 3.34 -10.26 -5.21
CA LEU A 19 4.23 -10.63 -6.32
C LEU A 19 3.67 -10.21 -7.68
N LEU A 20 2.37 -10.39 -7.90
CA LEU A 20 1.73 -10.00 -9.17
C LEU A 20 1.70 -8.49 -9.33
N SER A 21 1.30 -7.77 -8.29
CA SER A 21 1.14 -6.32 -8.34
C SER A 21 2.48 -5.60 -8.48
N TYR A 22 3.46 -5.92 -7.63
CA TYR A 22 4.79 -5.30 -7.70
C TYR A 22 5.64 -5.88 -8.82
N GLY A 23 5.38 -7.12 -9.24
CA GLY A 23 6.07 -7.78 -10.34
C GLY A 23 5.93 -7.06 -11.68
N GLN A 24 4.87 -6.25 -11.84
CA GLN A 24 4.70 -5.44 -13.05
C GLN A 24 5.83 -4.41 -13.24
N PHE A 25 6.58 -4.08 -12.18
CA PHE A 25 7.69 -3.13 -12.21
C PHE A 25 9.05 -3.80 -12.37
N GLN A 26 9.11 -5.11 -12.49
CA GLN A 26 10.37 -5.86 -12.57
C GLN A 26 11.32 -5.33 -13.64
N ASN A 27 10.80 -5.02 -14.83
CA ASN A 27 11.61 -4.51 -15.95
C ASN A 27 11.93 -3.01 -15.83
N THR A 28 11.31 -2.29 -14.93
CA THR A 28 11.59 -0.88 -14.63
C THR A 28 12.77 -0.74 -13.68
N LEU A 29 13.01 -1.75 -12.84
CA LEU A 29 14.09 -1.79 -11.88
C LEU A 29 15.26 -2.60 -12.44
N THR A 30 16.47 -2.36 -11.89
CA THR A 30 17.59 -3.28 -12.13
C THR A 30 17.28 -4.64 -11.50
N GLU A 31 17.93 -5.69 -11.97
CA GLU A 31 17.80 -7.03 -11.40
C GLU A 31 18.12 -7.02 -9.90
N GLU A 32 19.20 -6.36 -9.50
CA GLU A 32 19.58 -6.22 -8.09
C GLU A 32 18.49 -5.55 -7.26
N ASN A 33 17.94 -4.43 -7.73
CA ASN A 33 16.91 -3.68 -7.03
C ASN A 33 15.58 -4.43 -6.98
N TRP A 34 15.22 -5.10 -8.07
CA TRP A 34 14.04 -5.98 -8.07
C TRP A 34 14.18 -7.11 -7.05
N ASN A 35 15.33 -7.74 -6.96
CA ASN A 35 15.56 -8.79 -5.98
C ASN A 35 15.44 -8.29 -4.54
N LYS A 36 15.87 -7.07 -4.25
CA LYS A 36 15.67 -6.44 -2.92
C LYS A 36 14.21 -6.20 -2.62
N LEU A 37 13.46 -5.62 -3.57
CA LEU A 37 12.02 -5.39 -3.41
C LEU A 37 11.28 -6.72 -3.25
N ARG A 38 11.57 -7.69 -4.09
CA ARG A 38 10.95 -9.01 -4.04
C ARG A 38 11.19 -9.68 -2.69
N ALA A 39 12.39 -9.62 -2.14
CA ALA A 39 12.71 -10.18 -0.83
C ALA A 39 11.86 -9.52 0.28
N HIS A 40 11.62 -8.21 0.18
CA HIS A 40 10.80 -7.48 1.14
C HIS A 40 9.33 -7.92 1.06
N ILE A 41 8.74 -7.92 -0.12
CA ILE A 41 7.30 -8.24 -0.29
C ILE A 41 6.99 -9.73 -0.13
N THR A 42 7.98 -10.60 -0.22
CA THR A 42 7.81 -12.05 -0.01
C THR A 42 8.26 -12.51 1.38
N ASN A 43 8.68 -11.60 2.25
CA ASN A 43 9.04 -11.95 3.62
C ASN A 43 7.82 -12.57 4.31
N GLU A 44 8.02 -13.77 4.88
CA GLU A 44 6.95 -14.56 5.48
C GLU A 44 6.24 -13.87 6.65
N ASN A 45 6.90 -12.93 7.30
CA ASN A 45 6.34 -12.20 8.44
C ASN A 45 5.56 -10.96 8.05
N LEU A 46 5.62 -10.51 6.80
CA LEU A 46 5.04 -9.23 6.38
C LEU A 46 3.52 -9.20 6.57
N PHE A 47 2.79 -10.08 5.91
CA PHE A 47 1.32 -10.08 5.97
C PHE A 47 0.75 -10.54 7.30
N PRO A 48 1.29 -11.58 7.96
CA PRO A 48 0.85 -11.89 9.33
C PRO A 48 1.00 -10.71 10.27
N HIS A 49 2.10 -9.97 10.19
CA HIS A 49 2.32 -8.78 11.01
C HIS A 49 1.33 -7.66 10.66
N LEU A 50 1.13 -7.37 9.37
CA LEU A 50 0.20 -6.33 8.93
C LEU A 50 -1.24 -6.65 9.33
N LEU A 51 -1.68 -7.90 9.18
CA LEU A 51 -3.04 -8.30 9.56
C LEU A 51 -3.27 -8.22 11.08
N LYS A 52 -2.23 -8.40 11.86
CA LYS A 52 -2.30 -8.32 13.31
C LYS A 52 -2.24 -6.88 13.84
N SER A 53 -1.37 -6.05 13.25
CA SER A 53 -1.00 -4.73 13.81
C SER A 53 -1.54 -3.54 13.02
N SER A 54 -2.24 -3.79 11.90
CA SER A 54 -2.84 -2.74 11.08
C SER A 54 -4.24 -3.13 10.63
N LYS A 55 -4.97 -2.15 10.06
CA LYS A 55 -6.28 -2.39 9.47
C LYS A 55 -6.12 -2.69 7.98
N GLY A 56 -6.34 -3.94 7.59
CA GLY A 56 -6.25 -4.37 6.21
C GLY A 56 -7.61 -4.42 5.53
N PHE A 57 -7.66 -3.98 4.27
CA PHE A 57 -8.83 -4.11 3.40
C PHE A 57 -8.45 -4.83 2.13
N VAL A 58 -9.34 -5.67 1.66
CA VAL A 58 -9.15 -6.46 0.44
C VAL A 58 -10.35 -6.34 -0.49
N CYS A 59 -10.08 -6.51 -1.77
CA CYS A 59 -11.10 -6.65 -2.80
C CYS A 59 -11.06 -8.07 -3.36
N GLU A 60 -12.21 -8.75 -3.35
CA GLU A 60 -12.36 -10.09 -3.93
C GLU A 60 -13.11 -10.05 -5.25
N HIS A 61 -12.71 -10.90 -6.15
CA HIS A 61 -13.43 -11.24 -7.36
C HIS A 61 -13.37 -12.76 -7.55
N GLU A 62 -14.53 -13.41 -7.60
CA GLU A 62 -14.64 -14.88 -7.77
C GLU A 62 -13.79 -15.68 -6.78
N ASN A 63 -13.84 -15.26 -5.50
CA ASN A 63 -13.10 -15.87 -4.38
C ASN A 63 -11.56 -15.66 -4.43
N GLU A 64 -11.07 -14.83 -5.34
CA GLU A 64 -9.67 -14.44 -5.38
C GLU A 64 -9.49 -13.00 -4.88
N ILE A 65 -8.45 -12.76 -4.11
CA ILE A 65 -8.10 -11.41 -3.69
C ILE A 65 -7.36 -10.71 -4.83
N VAL A 66 -7.97 -9.66 -5.36
CA VAL A 66 -7.45 -8.90 -6.50
C VAL A 66 -6.99 -7.49 -6.12
N GLY A 67 -7.18 -7.09 -4.87
CA GLY A 67 -6.71 -5.80 -4.36
C GLY A 67 -6.50 -5.83 -2.86
N MET A 68 -5.58 -5.00 -2.37
CA MET A 68 -5.24 -4.89 -0.95
C MET A 68 -4.78 -3.48 -0.60
N ALA A 69 -5.01 -3.06 0.64
CA ALA A 69 -4.42 -1.87 1.25
C ALA A 69 -4.44 -2.03 2.77
N PHE A 70 -3.41 -1.50 3.44
CA PHE A 70 -3.27 -1.61 4.90
C PHE A 70 -3.05 -0.23 5.50
N LEU A 71 -3.79 0.09 6.55
CA LEU A 71 -3.61 1.31 7.34
C LEU A 71 -2.96 0.96 8.67
N VAL A 72 -1.74 1.44 8.87
CA VAL A 72 -1.02 1.32 10.15
C VAL A 72 -1.44 2.51 11.01
N PRO A 73 -1.95 2.27 12.24
CA PRO A 73 -2.38 3.37 13.10
C PRO A 73 -1.20 4.19 13.63
N LYS A 74 -1.47 5.41 14.11
CA LYS A 74 -0.46 6.21 14.82
C LYS A 74 0.13 5.42 15.99
N GLY A 75 1.33 5.80 16.41
CA GLY A 75 2.05 5.08 17.46
C GLY A 75 3.00 4.01 16.94
N ASN A 76 3.23 3.96 15.64
CA ASN A 76 4.13 2.99 14.99
C ASN A 76 5.15 3.72 14.10
N PRO A 77 6.01 4.57 14.69
CA PRO A 77 6.94 5.38 13.90
C PRO A 77 7.97 4.54 13.17
N THR A 78 8.43 5.07 12.03
CA THR A 78 9.52 4.51 11.25
C THR A 78 10.54 5.62 10.97
N GLU A 79 11.59 5.32 10.19
CA GLU A 79 12.56 6.33 9.76
C GLU A 79 11.92 7.48 8.98
N ILE A 80 10.78 7.23 8.32
CA ILE A 80 10.14 8.19 7.43
C ILE A 80 8.76 8.64 7.91
N PHE A 81 8.12 7.92 8.82
CA PHE A 81 6.79 8.25 9.36
C PHE A 81 6.88 8.61 10.84
N GLN A 82 6.31 9.76 11.20
CA GLN A 82 6.32 10.25 12.57
C GLN A 82 5.35 9.46 13.45
N GLU A 83 5.56 9.53 14.77
CA GLU A 83 4.77 8.77 15.73
C GLU A 83 3.28 9.10 15.73
N ASP A 84 2.94 10.35 15.48
CA ASP A 84 1.55 10.82 15.46
C ASP A 84 0.86 10.65 14.09
N TRP A 85 1.53 10.02 13.12
CA TRP A 85 0.97 9.73 11.81
C TRP A 85 0.46 8.30 11.72
N SER A 86 -0.74 8.12 11.16
CA SER A 86 -1.09 6.85 10.52
C SER A 86 -0.48 6.81 9.11
N TYR A 87 -0.33 5.65 8.53
CA TYR A 87 0.20 5.56 7.18
C TYR A 87 -0.30 4.31 6.45
N ILE A 88 -0.41 4.43 5.13
CA ILE A 88 -0.86 3.35 4.26
C ILE A 88 0.34 2.57 3.75
N ARG A 89 0.22 1.25 3.78
CA ARG A 89 1.21 0.31 3.24
C ARG A 89 0.57 -0.72 2.34
N MET A 90 1.36 -1.23 1.40
CA MET A 90 1.01 -2.38 0.57
C MET A 90 -0.30 -2.18 -0.20
N VAL A 91 -0.43 -1.05 -0.86
CA VAL A 91 -1.51 -0.87 -1.83
C VAL A 91 -1.13 -1.64 -3.10
N GLY A 92 -1.90 -2.65 -3.42
CA GLY A 92 -1.65 -3.48 -4.58
C GLY A 92 -2.95 -3.90 -5.26
N VAL A 93 -2.91 -3.94 -6.59
CA VAL A 93 -4.03 -4.42 -7.41
C VAL A 93 -3.47 -5.41 -8.42
N HIS A 94 -4.19 -6.50 -8.63
CA HIS A 94 -3.83 -7.48 -9.64
C HIS A 94 -3.78 -6.80 -11.02
N PRO A 95 -2.71 -7.00 -11.81
CA PRO A 95 -2.53 -6.28 -13.08
C PRO A 95 -3.71 -6.40 -14.05
N ASN A 96 -4.39 -7.55 -14.08
CA ASN A 96 -5.54 -7.77 -14.94
C ASN A 96 -6.79 -6.98 -14.52
N PHE A 97 -6.77 -6.38 -13.34
CA PHE A 97 -7.88 -5.60 -12.77
C PHE A 97 -7.56 -4.11 -12.67
N GLY A 98 -6.48 -3.67 -13.28
CA GLY A 98 -6.13 -2.25 -13.35
C GLY A 98 -7.21 -1.44 -14.09
N GLY A 99 -7.38 -0.18 -13.70
CA GLY A 99 -8.36 0.71 -14.32
C GLY A 99 -9.81 0.51 -13.88
N HIS A 100 -10.07 -0.34 -12.90
CA HIS A 100 -11.42 -0.60 -12.35
C HIS A 100 -11.71 0.15 -11.05
N GLY A 101 -10.82 1.06 -10.64
CA GLY A 101 -11.01 1.86 -9.41
C GLY A 101 -10.76 1.13 -8.10
N ILE A 102 -10.21 -0.09 -8.15
CA ILE A 102 -9.98 -0.91 -6.94
C ILE A 102 -9.01 -0.24 -5.99
N GLY A 103 -7.87 0.23 -6.48
CA GLY A 103 -6.88 0.92 -5.65
C GLY A 103 -7.43 2.19 -5.01
N LYS A 104 -8.20 2.96 -5.74
CA LYS A 104 -8.85 4.16 -5.23
C LYS A 104 -9.87 3.82 -4.13
N GLN A 105 -10.70 2.80 -4.36
CA GLN A 105 -11.70 2.38 -3.39
C GLN A 105 -11.07 1.88 -2.09
N LEU A 106 -10.03 1.05 -2.20
CA LEU A 106 -9.30 0.55 -1.02
C LEU A 106 -8.62 1.67 -0.25
N THR A 107 -8.02 2.62 -0.95
CA THR A 107 -7.41 3.80 -0.32
C THR A 107 -8.48 4.64 0.38
N GLN A 108 -9.65 4.82 -0.24
CA GLN A 108 -10.77 5.53 0.38
C GLN A 108 -11.25 4.82 1.65
N MET A 109 -11.31 3.50 1.66
CA MET A 109 -11.66 2.72 2.86
C MET A 109 -10.66 2.95 3.99
N CYS A 110 -9.38 3.03 3.68
CA CYS A 110 -8.36 3.41 4.66
C CYS A 110 -8.59 4.81 5.22
N ILE A 111 -8.92 5.78 4.36
CA ILE A 111 -9.23 7.15 4.77
C ILE A 111 -10.44 7.20 5.70
N ASP A 112 -11.52 6.52 5.32
CA ASP A 112 -12.76 6.50 6.09
C ASP A 112 -12.55 5.86 7.46
N PHE A 113 -11.79 4.76 7.51
CA PHE A 113 -11.44 4.12 8.77
C PHE A 113 -10.56 5.01 9.64
N ALA A 114 -9.57 5.69 9.05
CA ALA A 114 -8.72 6.62 9.78
C ALA A 114 -9.52 7.74 10.42
N LYS A 115 -10.48 8.31 9.68
CA LYS A 115 -11.39 9.34 10.23
C LYS A 115 -12.20 8.80 11.39
N SER A 116 -12.77 7.61 11.27
CA SER A 116 -13.57 6.99 12.33
C SER A 116 -12.72 6.63 13.57
N SER A 117 -11.43 6.43 13.38
CA SER A 117 -10.48 6.12 14.46
C SER A 117 -9.80 7.35 15.03
N GLU A 118 -10.27 8.55 14.66
CA GLU A 118 -9.75 9.83 15.14
C GLU A 118 -8.27 10.08 14.79
N GLU A 119 -7.80 9.47 13.69
CA GLU A 119 -6.50 9.82 13.12
C GLU A 119 -6.55 11.22 12.53
N LYS A 120 -5.46 11.96 12.60
CA LYS A 120 -5.39 13.34 12.09
C LYS A 120 -4.63 13.44 10.78
N ILE A 121 -3.70 12.54 10.54
CA ILE A 121 -2.84 12.55 9.36
C ILE A 121 -2.72 11.12 8.86
N ILE A 122 -2.85 10.95 7.54
CA ILE A 122 -2.44 9.74 6.86
C ILE A 122 -1.26 10.08 5.97
N ALA A 123 -0.16 9.33 6.10
CA ALA A 123 0.98 9.43 5.22
C ALA A 123 1.10 8.16 4.36
N LEU A 124 1.89 8.26 3.33
CA LEU A 124 2.33 7.13 2.52
C LEU A 124 3.60 7.51 1.79
N HIS A 125 4.32 6.55 1.25
CA HIS A 125 5.42 6.82 0.33
C HIS A 125 5.15 6.14 -1.01
N THR A 126 5.57 6.79 -2.08
CA THR A 126 5.41 6.27 -3.43
C THR A 126 6.56 6.77 -4.32
N SER A 127 6.67 6.25 -5.51
CA SER A 127 7.83 6.44 -6.37
C SER A 127 7.49 6.99 -7.75
N GLU A 128 8.52 7.52 -8.41
CA GLU A 128 8.43 8.04 -9.78
C GLU A 128 7.87 7.03 -10.79
N TYR A 129 8.05 5.73 -10.55
CA TYR A 129 7.57 4.69 -11.48
C TYR A 129 6.15 4.19 -11.15
N MET A 130 5.58 4.64 -10.04
CA MET A 130 4.23 4.25 -9.59
C MET A 130 3.20 5.32 -9.98
N ASN A 131 3.12 5.63 -11.27
CA ASN A 131 2.30 6.75 -11.76
C ASN A 131 0.80 6.57 -11.49
N ALA A 132 0.27 5.36 -11.67
CA ALA A 132 -1.14 5.10 -11.42
C ALA A 132 -1.49 5.32 -9.95
N ALA A 133 -0.64 4.83 -9.03
CA ALA A 133 -0.83 5.03 -7.59
C ALA A 133 -0.75 6.51 -7.21
N ARG A 134 0.24 7.23 -7.72
CA ARG A 134 0.39 8.67 -7.47
C ARG A 134 -0.84 9.45 -7.90
N HIS A 135 -1.37 9.13 -9.08
CA HIS A 135 -2.58 9.77 -9.59
C HIS A 135 -3.78 9.54 -8.66
N ILE A 136 -3.93 8.32 -8.15
CA ILE A 136 -4.98 7.98 -7.16
C ILE A 136 -4.82 8.84 -5.91
N TYR A 137 -3.63 8.88 -5.33
CA TYR A 137 -3.39 9.60 -4.08
C TYR A 137 -3.63 11.10 -4.25
N GLU A 138 -3.14 11.69 -5.31
CA GLU A 138 -3.37 13.10 -5.61
C GLU A 138 -4.85 13.40 -5.83
N SER A 139 -5.59 12.50 -6.50
CA SER A 139 -7.03 12.65 -6.70
C SER A 139 -7.84 12.59 -5.39
N LEU A 140 -7.30 11.91 -4.36
CA LEU A 140 -7.91 11.81 -3.04
C LEU A 140 -7.49 12.91 -2.08
N GLY A 141 -6.65 13.85 -2.53
CA GLY A 141 -6.23 14.99 -1.75
C GLY A 141 -4.89 14.87 -1.04
N PHE A 142 -4.18 13.75 -1.22
CA PHE A 142 -2.81 13.64 -0.72
C PHE A 142 -1.89 14.62 -1.43
N LYS A 143 -0.98 15.22 -0.67
CA LYS A 143 0.00 16.18 -1.19
C LYS A 143 1.41 15.67 -0.93
N GLN A 144 2.27 15.83 -1.94
CA GLN A 144 3.69 15.54 -1.81
C GLN A 144 4.32 16.54 -0.86
N VAL A 145 5.01 16.07 0.17
CA VAL A 145 5.59 16.94 1.20
C VAL A 145 7.10 16.85 1.31
N ARG A 146 7.70 15.74 0.93
CA ARG A 146 9.15 15.56 1.04
C ARG A 146 9.65 14.47 0.10
N GLU A 147 10.84 14.69 -0.49
CA GLU A 147 11.56 13.66 -1.22
C GLU A 147 12.41 12.86 -0.23
N LEU A 148 12.42 11.55 -0.37
CA LEU A 148 13.21 10.63 0.42
C LEU A 148 14.54 10.33 -0.28
N GLU A 149 15.49 9.72 0.46
CA GLU A 149 16.64 9.08 -0.16
C GLU A 149 16.16 8.03 -1.17
N PRO A 150 16.87 7.83 -2.29
CA PRO A 150 16.48 6.84 -3.28
C PRO A 150 16.30 5.45 -2.68
N ARG A 151 15.29 4.75 -3.15
CA ARG A 151 15.00 3.36 -2.80
C ARG A 151 14.92 2.54 -4.08
N TYR A 152 15.54 1.37 -4.11
CA TYR A 152 15.54 0.52 -5.30
C TYR A 152 16.04 1.27 -6.55
N GLY A 153 16.95 2.23 -6.36
CA GLY A 153 17.49 3.05 -7.44
C GLY A 153 16.53 4.08 -8.01
N LYS A 154 15.43 4.38 -7.34
CA LYS A 154 14.38 5.28 -7.81
C LYS A 154 14.08 6.38 -6.82
N ARG A 155 13.51 7.48 -7.32
CA ARG A 155 13.04 8.59 -6.49
C ARG A 155 11.76 8.17 -5.76
N TYR A 156 11.67 8.55 -4.49
CA TYR A 156 10.51 8.32 -3.63
C TYR A 156 10.16 9.60 -2.89
N TRP A 157 8.87 9.76 -2.62
CA TRP A 157 8.36 10.91 -1.86
C TRP A 157 7.38 10.45 -0.79
N ILE A 158 7.30 11.24 0.27
CA ILE A 158 6.21 11.15 1.23
C ILE A 158 5.06 12.03 0.74
N TYR A 159 3.87 11.46 0.78
CA TYR A 159 2.60 12.14 0.59
C TYR A 159 1.82 12.14 1.90
N LYS A 160 1.07 13.19 2.17
CA LYS A 160 0.26 13.33 3.36
C LYS A 160 -1.15 13.78 3.01
N LEU A 161 -2.10 13.33 3.82
CA LEU A 161 -3.48 13.80 3.82
C LEU A 161 -3.83 14.22 5.25
N GLU A 162 -4.26 15.46 5.43
CA GLU A 162 -4.82 15.94 6.68
C GLU A 162 -6.30 15.60 6.74
N LEU A 163 -6.75 15.01 7.84
CA LEU A 163 -8.12 14.57 8.03
C LEU A 163 -8.99 15.58 8.78
#